data_de6e82b964ea55c5190a685fd81179d7
#
_entry.id   de6e82b964ea55c5190a685fd81179d7
#
_cell.length_a   1.000
_cell.length_b   1.000
_cell.length_c   1.000
_cell.angle_alpha   90.00
_cell.angle_beta   90.00
_cell.angle_gamma   90.00
#
_symmetry.space_group_name_H-M   'P 1'
#
loop_
_entity.id
_entity.type
_entity.pdbx_description
1 polymer ?
#
loop_
_entity_poly.entity_id
_entity_poly.type
_entity_poly.pdbx_seq_one_letter_code
_entity_poly.pdbx_strand_id
1 'polypeptide(L)'
;MSLRLSKSKYCNAVQCPKMLWLHRNKPEEFDNSVMNDTVLETGNMVGDLAMGLFGDFTEVPFGDLGDMLEETQRLIDAGTPVIAEASFALDGLFCSVDILRNKGNGHVEIYEVKSSTAVSEIYLHDTAYQQYVLGGLGYKVDGVYLVHINP
;
A
#
# COMPACT_ATOMS: atom_id res chain seq x y z
N MET A 1 -0.97 19.87 -15.59
CA MET A 1 -0.97 18.39 -15.51
C MET A 1 -0.63 17.97 -14.09
N SER A 2 -1.57 17.46 -13.35
CA SER A 2 -1.33 17.00 -11.98
C SER A 2 -0.40 15.78 -12.04
N LEU A 3 0.78 15.86 -11.42
CA LEU A 3 1.68 14.74 -11.24
C LEU A 3 1.03 13.74 -10.30
N ARG A 4 0.67 12.57 -10.81
CA ARG A 4 0.19 11.45 -9.98
C ARG A 4 1.34 10.49 -9.74
N LEU A 5 1.67 10.31 -8.47
CA LEU A 5 2.73 9.40 -8.03
C LEU A 5 2.13 8.38 -7.07
N SER A 6 2.12 7.11 -7.48
CA SER A 6 1.74 6.02 -6.59
C SER A 6 2.93 5.60 -5.71
N LYS A 7 2.62 4.95 -4.60
CA LYS A 7 3.61 4.33 -3.71
C LYS A 7 4.63 3.47 -4.48
N SER A 8 4.15 2.59 -5.35
CA SER A 8 5.02 1.72 -6.16
C SER A 8 5.96 2.50 -7.08
N LYS A 9 5.46 3.55 -7.74
CA LYS A 9 6.28 4.41 -8.59
C LYS A 9 7.30 5.21 -7.80
N TYR A 10 6.96 5.65 -6.61
CA TYR A 10 7.91 6.28 -5.69
C TYR A 10 9.04 5.32 -5.30
N CYS A 11 8.71 4.10 -4.88
CA CYS A 11 9.71 3.08 -4.55
C CYS A 11 10.61 2.74 -5.75
N ASN A 12 10.03 2.63 -6.95
CA ASN A 12 10.81 2.44 -8.18
C ASN A 12 11.78 3.59 -8.44
N ALA A 13 11.36 4.83 -8.19
CA ALA A 13 12.21 6.01 -8.35
C ALA A 13 13.36 6.04 -7.34
N VAL A 14 13.11 5.62 -6.10
CA VAL A 14 14.15 5.51 -5.06
C VAL A 14 15.20 4.46 -5.43
N GLN A 15 14.77 3.32 -5.95
CA GLN A 15 15.67 2.25 -6.39
C GLN A 15 16.42 2.64 -7.68
N CYS A 16 15.73 3.23 -8.64
CA CYS A 16 16.30 3.65 -9.92
C CYS A 16 15.45 4.77 -10.56
N PRO A 17 15.89 6.03 -10.53
CA PRO A 17 15.17 7.15 -11.16
C PRO A 17 14.85 6.94 -12.63
N LYS A 18 15.72 6.22 -13.36
CA LYS A 18 15.51 5.87 -14.77
C LYS A 18 14.28 4.96 -14.93
N MET A 19 14.01 4.06 -13.98
CA MET A 19 12.83 3.19 -14.02
C MET A 19 11.54 4.02 -14.02
N LEU A 20 11.44 5.03 -13.15
CA LEU A 20 10.27 5.92 -13.13
C LEU A 20 10.13 6.69 -14.44
N TRP A 21 11.25 7.16 -15.00
CA TRP A 21 11.25 7.87 -16.28
C TRP A 21 10.76 6.97 -17.42
N LEU A 22 11.24 5.72 -17.48
CA LEU A 22 10.83 4.75 -18.50
C LEU A 22 9.34 4.43 -18.37
N HIS A 23 8.85 4.13 -17.17
CA HIS A 23 7.44 3.88 -16.93
C HIS A 23 6.52 5.00 -17.43
N ARG A 24 6.99 6.25 -17.36
CA ARG A 24 6.20 7.40 -17.75
C ARG A 24 6.29 7.73 -19.23
N ASN A 25 7.48 7.62 -19.81
CA ASN A 25 7.78 8.13 -21.15
C ASN A 25 7.93 7.04 -22.21
N LYS A 26 8.17 5.79 -21.78
CA LYS A 26 8.35 4.63 -22.66
C LYS A 26 7.79 3.36 -22.03
N PRO A 27 6.46 3.31 -21.79
CA PRO A 27 5.83 2.13 -21.18
C PRO A 27 5.99 0.86 -22.01
N GLU A 28 6.22 1.00 -23.33
CA GLU A 28 6.48 -0.11 -24.26
C GLU A 28 7.80 -0.84 -23.99
N GLU A 29 8.74 -0.20 -23.30
CA GLU A 29 10.02 -0.82 -22.93
C GLU A 29 9.90 -1.68 -21.64
N PHE A 30 8.71 -1.76 -21.06
CA PHE A 30 8.50 -2.58 -19.87
C PHE A 30 8.37 -4.05 -20.25
N ASP A 31 9.33 -4.85 -19.83
CA ASP A 31 9.36 -6.28 -20.09
C ASP A 31 8.63 -7.07 -18.98
N ASN A 32 7.40 -7.45 -19.25
CA ASN A 32 6.60 -8.27 -18.34
C ASN A 32 7.10 -9.72 -18.23
N SER A 33 7.94 -10.19 -19.16
CA SER A 33 8.44 -11.58 -19.14
C SER A 33 9.42 -11.85 -17.99
N VAL A 34 9.97 -10.81 -17.38
CA VAL A 34 10.87 -10.90 -16.22
C VAL A 34 10.10 -11.12 -14.91
N MET A 35 8.78 -10.89 -14.90
CA MET A 35 7.95 -11.19 -13.75
C MET A 35 7.80 -12.70 -13.57
N ASN A 36 8.39 -13.21 -12.50
CA ASN A 36 8.28 -14.63 -12.16
C ASN A 36 6.92 -14.90 -11.52
N ASP A 37 6.09 -15.70 -12.21
CA ASP A 37 4.74 -16.05 -11.73
C ASP A 37 4.77 -16.65 -10.33
N THR A 38 5.77 -17.45 -10.00
CA THR A 38 5.93 -18.03 -8.65
C THR A 38 6.12 -16.95 -7.56
N VAL A 39 6.83 -15.87 -7.88
CA VAL A 39 7.02 -14.75 -6.93
C VAL A 39 5.70 -13.99 -6.71
N LEU A 40 4.93 -13.81 -7.78
CA LEU A 40 3.61 -13.18 -7.68
C LEU A 40 2.62 -14.04 -6.89
N GLU A 41 2.57 -15.35 -7.16
CA GLU A 41 1.72 -16.29 -6.42
C GLU A 41 2.10 -16.34 -4.94
N THR A 42 3.38 -16.42 -4.61
CA THR A 42 3.85 -16.40 -3.22
C THR A 42 3.48 -15.08 -2.53
N GLY A 43 3.62 -13.95 -3.23
CA GLY A 43 3.22 -12.64 -2.73
C GLY A 43 1.75 -12.58 -2.38
N ASN A 44 0.89 -13.07 -3.27
CA ASN A 44 -0.55 -13.12 -3.06
C ASN A 44 -0.92 -14.03 -1.88
N MET A 45 -0.35 -15.23 -1.79
CA MET A 45 -0.58 -16.16 -0.68
C MET A 45 -0.20 -15.55 0.68
N VAL A 46 0.93 -14.87 0.76
CA VAL A 46 1.38 -14.21 1.99
C VAL A 46 0.46 -13.04 2.35
N GLY A 47 0.03 -12.28 1.35
CA GLY A 47 -0.96 -11.22 1.52
C GLY A 47 -2.28 -11.74 2.11
N ASP A 48 -2.85 -12.76 1.49
CA ASP A 48 -4.10 -13.39 1.93
C ASP A 48 -4.02 -13.93 3.36
N LEU A 49 -2.91 -14.58 3.72
CA LEU A 49 -2.67 -15.07 5.07
C LEU A 49 -2.54 -13.91 6.08
N ALA A 50 -1.85 -12.85 5.70
CA ALA A 50 -1.63 -11.70 6.57
C ALA A 50 -2.91 -10.91 6.84
N MET A 51 -3.85 -10.84 5.89
CA MET A 51 -5.13 -10.15 6.09
C MET A 51 -5.93 -10.72 7.26
N GLY A 52 -5.83 -12.01 7.51
CA GLY A 52 -6.45 -12.67 8.67
C GLY A 52 -5.71 -12.48 10.00
N LEU A 53 -4.62 -11.72 10.05
CA LEU A 53 -3.78 -11.55 11.25
C LEU A 53 -4.54 -11.01 12.46
N PHE A 54 -5.54 -10.18 12.24
CA PHE A 54 -6.36 -9.57 13.28
C PHE A 54 -7.80 -10.13 13.37
N GLY A 55 -8.05 -11.27 12.73
CA GLY A 55 -9.39 -11.87 12.65
C GLY A 55 -10.19 -11.31 11.47
N ASP A 56 -11.44 -10.96 11.71
CA ASP A 56 -12.33 -10.45 10.65
C ASP A 56 -11.83 -9.11 10.09
N PHE A 57 -11.89 -8.99 8.79
CA PHE A 57 -11.52 -7.76 8.07
C PHE A 57 -12.52 -7.47 6.94
N THR A 58 -12.53 -6.23 6.48
CA THR A 58 -13.26 -5.82 5.28
C THR A 58 -12.27 -5.29 4.27
N GLU A 59 -12.34 -5.83 3.06
CA GLU A 59 -11.46 -5.43 1.95
C GLU A 59 -12.11 -4.35 1.10
N VAL A 60 -11.34 -3.33 0.74
CA VAL A 60 -11.73 -2.34 -0.27
C VAL A 60 -11.56 -2.97 -1.65
N PRO A 61 -12.64 -3.14 -2.43
CA PRO A 61 -12.54 -3.76 -3.76
C PRO A 61 -11.63 -2.95 -4.68
N PHE A 62 -10.80 -3.65 -5.46
CA PHE A 62 -10.01 -3.01 -6.49
C PHE A 62 -10.93 -2.46 -7.60
N GLY A 63 -10.73 -1.21 -8.00
CA GLY A 63 -11.54 -0.53 -9.01
C GLY A 63 -11.01 0.86 -9.35
N ASP A 64 -11.90 1.73 -9.77
CA ASP A 64 -11.55 3.13 -10.01
C ASP A 64 -11.09 3.82 -8.72
N LEU A 65 -10.11 4.71 -8.86
CA LEU A 65 -9.52 5.41 -7.72
C LEU A 65 -10.58 6.11 -6.85
N GLY A 66 -11.54 6.78 -7.48
CA GLY A 66 -12.62 7.47 -6.76
C GLY A 66 -13.43 6.52 -5.89
N ASP A 67 -13.81 5.38 -6.43
CA ASP A 67 -14.60 4.35 -5.73
C ASP A 67 -13.82 3.75 -4.57
N MET A 68 -12.53 3.46 -4.76
CA MET A 68 -11.65 2.94 -3.69
C MET A 68 -11.48 3.94 -2.54
N LEU A 69 -11.34 5.24 -2.86
CA LEU A 69 -11.23 6.29 -1.84
C LEU A 69 -12.53 6.47 -1.05
N GLU A 70 -13.66 6.48 -1.76
CA GLU A 70 -15.00 6.61 -1.15
C GLU A 70 -15.32 5.42 -0.25
N GLU A 71 -15.06 4.20 -0.70
CA GLU A 71 -15.29 3.00 0.09
C GLU A 71 -14.37 2.95 1.33
N THR A 72 -13.11 3.33 1.19
CA THR A 72 -12.19 3.44 2.34
C THR A 72 -12.74 4.41 3.39
N GLN A 73 -13.17 5.60 2.97
CA GLN A 73 -13.72 6.59 3.88
C GLN A 73 -15.01 6.10 4.56
N ARG A 74 -15.89 5.47 3.78
CA ARG A 74 -17.13 4.87 4.31
C ARG A 74 -16.85 3.83 5.40
N LEU A 75 -15.88 2.95 5.19
CA LEU A 75 -15.50 1.93 6.16
C LEU A 75 -14.87 2.54 7.42
N ILE A 76 -14.04 3.56 7.26
CA ILE A 76 -13.44 4.27 8.41
C ILE A 76 -14.54 4.94 9.24
N ASP A 77 -15.46 5.65 8.60
CA ASP A 77 -16.56 6.37 9.26
C ASP A 77 -17.55 5.40 9.94
N ALA A 78 -17.73 4.21 9.37
CA ALA A 78 -18.53 3.14 9.97
C ALA A 78 -17.85 2.49 11.19
N GLY A 79 -16.59 2.84 11.49
CA GLY A 79 -15.84 2.27 12.60
C GLY A 79 -15.33 0.85 12.32
N THR A 80 -15.23 0.43 11.05
CA THR A 80 -14.69 -0.88 10.68
C THR A 80 -13.28 -1.04 11.26
N PRO A 81 -13.02 -2.06 12.11
CA PRO A 81 -11.78 -2.09 12.88
C PRO A 81 -10.56 -2.51 12.06
N VAL A 82 -10.73 -3.36 11.05
CA VAL A 82 -9.65 -3.86 10.18
C VAL A 82 -10.09 -3.72 8.73
N ILE A 83 -9.35 -2.93 7.96
CA ILE A 83 -9.65 -2.65 6.56
C ILE A 83 -8.44 -3.08 5.73
N ALA A 84 -8.64 -4.02 4.81
CA ALA A 84 -7.64 -4.44 3.86
C ALA A 84 -7.69 -3.56 2.59
N GLU A 85 -6.55 -3.31 1.96
CA GLU A 85 -6.40 -2.50 0.75
C GLU A 85 -6.98 -1.08 0.87
N ALA A 86 -6.91 -0.50 2.07
CA ALA A 86 -7.41 0.83 2.34
C ALA A 86 -6.67 1.88 1.50
N SER A 87 -7.39 2.62 0.67
CA SER A 87 -6.84 3.50 -0.35
C SER A 87 -6.90 4.98 0.06
N PHE A 88 -5.81 5.71 -0.16
CA PHE A 88 -5.66 7.11 0.21
C PHE A 88 -5.00 7.92 -0.88
N ALA A 89 -5.39 9.18 -1.01
CA ALA A 89 -4.78 10.13 -1.94
C ALA A 89 -4.59 11.51 -1.29
N LEU A 90 -3.43 12.09 -1.51
CA LEU A 90 -3.06 13.43 -1.03
C LEU A 90 -2.24 14.15 -2.12
N ASP A 91 -2.72 15.28 -2.62
CA ASP A 91 -1.98 16.16 -3.54
C ASP A 91 -1.30 15.43 -4.73
N GLY A 92 -2.00 14.46 -5.32
CA GLY A 92 -1.49 13.66 -6.42
C GLY A 92 -0.65 12.44 -6.00
N LEU A 93 -0.44 12.23 -4.72
CA LEU A 93 0.14 11.01 -4.16
C LEU A 93 -0.97 10.00 -3.90
N PHE A 94 -0.69 8.73 -4.16
CA PHE A 94 -1.64 7.63 -3.94
C PHE A 94 -0.96 6.43 -3.29
N CYS A 95 -1.64 5.82 -2.32
CA CYS A 95 -1.27 4.52 -1.76
C CYS A 95 -2.50 3.67 -1.41
N SER A 96 -2.34 2.36 -1.47
CA SER A 96 -3.18 1.40 -0.75
C SER A 96 -2.38 0.83 0.42
N VAL A 97 -3.01 0.76 1.57
CA VAL A 97 -2.46 0.17 2.79
C VAL A 97 -2.92 -1.27 2.86
N ASP A 98 -2.00 -2.23 2.90
CA ASP A 98 -2.34 -3.65 2.89
C ASP A 98 -3.32 -3.99 4.02
N ILE A 99 -2.98 -3.58 5.25
CA ILE A 99 -3.88 -3.74 6.40
C ILE A 99 -3.87 -2.43 7.21
N LEU A 100 -5.03 -1.79 7.31
CA LEU A 100 -5.26 -0.63 8.15
C LEU A 100 -6.05 -1.06 9.39
N ARG A 101 -5.50 -0.81 10.58
CA ARG A 101 -6.28 -0.90 11.80
C ARG A 101 -6.87 0.46 12.16
N ASN A 102 -8.18 0.56 12.14
CA ASN A 102 -8.92 1.75 12.51
C ASN A 102 -9.19 1.73 14.03
N LYS A 103 -8.55 2.63 14.75
CA LYS A 103 -8.66 2.74 16.21
C LYS A 103 -9.76 3.71 16.65
N GLY A 104 -10.41 4.36 15.69
CA GLY A 104 -11.39 5.42 15.94
C GLY A 104 -10.77 6.80 16.18
N ASN A 105 -11.59 7.84 16.07
CA ASN A 105 -11.20 9.24 16.29
C ASN A 105 -10.00 9.70 15.44
N GLY A 106 -9.86 9.16 14.21
CA GLY A 106 -8.75 9.48 13.31
C GLY A 106 -7.43 8.78 13.63
N HIS A 107 -7.40 7.92 14.64
CA HIS A 107 -6.23 7.11 14.98
C HIS A 107 -6.18 5.84 14.16
N VAL A 108 -5.05 5.55 13.54
CA VAL A 108 -4.84 4.37 12.69
C VAL A 108 -3.47 3.74 12.92
N GLU A 109 -3.35 2.46 12.59
CA GLU A 109 -2.08 1.75 12.48
C GLU A 109 -1.97 1.16 11.07
N ILE A 110 -0.77 1.21 10.50
CA ILE A 110 -0.43 0.72 9.16
C ILE A 110 0.35 -0.57 9.28
N TYR A 111 -0.07 -1.59 8.56
CA TYR A 111 0.65 -2.86 8.43
C TYR A 111 0.91 -3.13 6.95
N GLU A 112 2.16 -3.09 6.54
CA GLU A 112 2.63 -3.39 5.19
C GLU A 112 3.14 -4.83 5.13
N VAL A 113 2.63 -5.62 4.20
CA VAL A 113 2.94 -7.04 4.06
C VAL A 113 4.00 -7.26 2.98
N LYS A 114 5.02 -8.03 3.30
CA LYS A 114 6.10 -8.40 2.38
C LYS A 114 6.34 -9.90 2.40
N SER A 115 6.37 -10.52 1.24
CA SER A 115 6.72 -11.94 1.06
C SER A 115 8.23 -12.21 1.14
N SER A 116 8.90 -11.52 2.05
CA SER A 116 10.35 -11.58 2.28
C SER A 116 10.63 -12.11 3.67
N THR A 117 11.78 -12.75 3.86
CA THR A 117 12.26 -13.23 5.16
C THR A 117 13.13 -12.21 5.89
N ALA A 118 13.38 -11.05 5.29
CA ALA A 118 14.20 -9.99 5.88
C ALA A 118 13.65 -8.61 5.54
N VAL A 119 13.98 -7.64 6.38
CA VAL A 119 13.66 -6.23 6.15
C VAL A 119 14.65 -5.63 5.15
N SER A 120 14.15 -4.97 4.13
CA SER A 120 14.93 -4.22 3.14
C SER A 120 14.71 -2.72 3.31
N GLU A 121 15.71 -1.92 3.01
CA GLU A 121 15.63 -0.45 3.09
C GLU A 121 14.47 0.12 2.27
N ILE A 122 14.18 -0.45 1.10
CA ILE A 122 13.06 0.00 0.27
C ILE A 122 11.70 -0.15 0.98
N TYR A 123 11.55 -1.10 1.89
CA TYR A 123 10.32 -1.26 2.67
C TYR A 123 10.10 -0.11 3.65
N LEU A 124 11.19 0.49 4.15
CA LEU A 124 11.13 1.68 5.00
C LEU A 124 10.64 2.90 4.21
N HIS A 125 11.09 3.03 2.96
CA HIS A 125 10.58 4.07 2.05
C HIS A 125 9.09 3.86 1.73
N ASP A 126 8.68 2.64 1.50
CA ASP A 126 7.29 2.27 1.25
C ASP A 126 6.38 2.68 2.42
N THR A 127 6.73 2.28 3.62
CA THR A 127 5.96 2.60 4.83
C THR A 127 6.00 4.08 5.18
N ALA A 128 7.13 4.75 4.98
CA ALA A 128 7.25 6.20 5.20
C ALA A 128 6.36 7.00 4.23
N TYR A 129 6.24 6.56 2.99
CA TYR A 129 5.33 7.16 2.01
C TYR A 129 3.87 7.08 2.48
N GLN A 130 3.44 5.91 2.96
CA GLN A 130 2.09 5.71 3.48
C GLN A 130 1.83 6.59 4.71
N GLN A 131 2.77 6.63 5.64
CA GLN A 131 2.67 7.48 6.83
C GLN A 131 2.57 8.97 6.46
N TYR A 132 3.32 9.41 5.47
CA TYR A 132 3.26 10.78 4.96
C TYR A 132 1.87 11.11 4.39
N VAL A 133 1.32 10.25 3.55
CA VAL A 133 0.00 10.45 2.94
C VAL A 133 -1.10 10.49 3.99
N LEU A 134 -1.14 9.52 4.89
CA LEU A 134 -2.17 9.46 5.93
C LEU A 134 -2.04 10.62 6.92
N GLY A 135 -0.83 10.94 7.34
CA GLY A 135 -0.58 12.10 8.21
C GLY A 135 -1.00 13.43 7.58
N GLY A 136 -0.73 13.60 6.28
CA GLY A 136 -1.15 14.79 5.52
C GLY A 136 -2.67 14.91 5.37
N LEU A 137 -3.40 13.78 5.38
CA LEU A 137 -4.86 13.74 5.40
C LEU A 137 -5.47 13.99 6.79
N GLY A 138 -4.64 14.14 7.83
CA GLY A 138 -5.07 14.41 9.20
C GLY A 138 -5.24 13.19 10.08
N TYR A 139 -4.91 11.99 9.60
CA TYR A 139 -4.90 10.80 10.44
C TYR A 139 -3.73 10.81 11.41
N LYS A 140 -3.97 10.31 12.61
CA LYS A 140 -2.93 10.07 13.61
C LYS A 140 -2.45 8.64 13.48
N VAL A 141 -1.28 8.48 12.90
CA VAL A 141 -0.67 7.17 12.68
C VAL A 141 0.06 6.76 13.97
N ASP A 142 -0.56 5.87 14.75
CA ASP A 142 -0.04 5.41 16.03
C ASP A 142 1.10 4.40 15.90
N GLY A 143 1.19 3.71 14.76
CA GLY A 143 2.23 2.76 14.47
C GLY A 143 2.28 2.39 13.00
N VAL A 144 3.48 2.01 12.54
CA VAL A 144 3.75 1.50 11.20
C VAL A 144 4.56 0.22 11.33
N TYR A 145 4.06 -0.86 10.78
CA TYR A 145 4.60 -2.19 10.96
C TYR A 145 4.85 -2.89 9.63
N LEU A 146 5.96 -3.60 9.54
CA LEU A 146 6.24 -4.53 8.44
C LEU A 146 5.87 -5.94 8.89
N VAL A 147 5.01 -6.59 8.11
CA VAL A 147 4.65 -8.00 8.28
C VAL A 147 5.41 -8.80 7.24
N HIS A 148 6.31 -9.66 7.68
CA HIS A 148 7.13 -10.48 6.78
C HIS A 148 7.20 -11.93 7.28
N ILE A 149 7.70 -12.82 6.41
CA ILE A 149 7.85 -14.24 6.74
C ILE A 149 8.93 -14.39 7.81
N ASN A 150 8.61 -15.12 8.87
CA ASN A 150 9.60 -15.55 9.85
C ASN A 150 10.25 -16.85 9.36
N PRO A 151 11.57 -16.85 9.06
CA PRO A 151 12.24 -18.02 8.52
C PRO A 151 12.41 -19.16 9.54
#